data_53953c8667156ede1a31afe68b233234
#
_entry.id   53953c8667156ede1a31afe68b233234
#
_cell.length_a   1.000
_cell.length_b   1.000
_cell.length_c   1.000
_cell.angle_alpha   90.00
_cell.angle_beta   90.00
_cell.angle_gamma   90.00
#
_symmetry.space_group_name_H-M   'P 1'
#
loop_
_entity.id
_entity.type
_entity.pdbx_description
1 polymer ?
#
loop_
_entity_poly.entity_id
_entity_poly.type
_entity_poly.pdbx_seq_one_letter_code
_entity_poly.pdbx_strand_id
1 'polypeptide(L)'
;MTKKQNRRKTHRSRSAPNTHQRPKSKTSKEKHDFGKSSARTTNKGISGDVIEGRQAVRELLLAGKRKVREVIFLAGLDPSPVLAEIRDLAAESRVPVYEMARSKFDSIATTESPQGVVSFAEPLLNLEIDDLLSTKKKPFILVLDGIVDPRNLGAILRSAECAGVTGVLLPRHRSTKITPTVAKTAQGAIEHLPIASVSGIPKGISLLKEKGVWTVGLDTNAQTEIYELGVADEPLALVLGSEGKGLGRLSRERCDLIAKIPIFGSIESLNVSVAAAIACFEIAQRRR
;
A
#
# COMPACT_ATOMS: atom_id res chain seq x y z
N MET A 1 -35.38 -37.57 -50.11
CA MET A 1 -34.41 -38.30 -50.94
C MET A 1 -33.14 -38.45 -50.16
N THR A 2 -32.97 -39.55 -49.67
CA THR A 2 -32.11 -40.74 -49.85
C THR A 2 -30.80 -40.60 -49.05
N LYS A 3 -30.67 -41.31 -47.89
CA LYS A 3 -30.10 -42.69 -47.71
C LYS A 3 -28.60 -42.74 -48.01
N LYS A 4 -27.69 -43.31 -47.20
CA LYS A 4 -27.61 -44.54 -46.36
C LYS A 4 -26.24 -44.51 -45.68
N GLN A 5 -26.04 -44.83 -44.43
CA GLN A 5 -25.77 -46.17 -43.83
C GLN A 5 -24.59 -46.91 -44.46
N ASN A 6 -23.55 -47.25 -43.66
CA ASN A 6 -23.37 -48.57 -43.01
C ASN A 6 -21.94 -48.67 -42.46
N ARG A 7 -21.69 -49.04 -41.26
CA ARG A 7 -21.61 -50.39 -40.59
C ARG A 7 -20.23 -51.07 -40.62
N ARG A 8 -19.71 -51.28 -39.38
CA ARG A 8 -19.14 -52.52 -38.84
C ARG A 8 -17.83 -53.07 -39.43
N LYS A 9 -16.87 -53.65 -38.68
CA LYS A 9 -16.83 -54.52 -37.50
C LYS A 9 -15.36 -54.75 -37.10
N THR A 10 -15.11 -54.81 -35.81
CA THR A 10 -14.45 -55.84 -34.99
C THR A 10 -13.37 -56.75 -35.60
N HIS A 11 -12.18 -56.90 -34.94
CA HIS A 11 -11.78 -58.18 -34.36
C HIS A 11 -10.61 -58.09 -33.37
N ARG A 12 -10.70 -58.88 -32.36
CA ARG A 12 -9.84 -59.26 -31.27
C ARG A 12 -8.62 -60.09 -31.74
N SER A 13 -7.52 -60.07 -30.96
CA SER A 13 -6.83 -61.21 -30.32
C SER A 13 -5.52 -60.75 -29.71
N ARG A 14 -5.32 -60.82 -28.42
CA ARG A 14 -4.66 -61.82 -27.55
C ARG A 14 -3.28 -62.25 -28.05
N SER A 15 -2.22 -61.88 -27.21
CA SER A 15 -1.45 -62.82 -26.36
C SER A 15 -0.14 -62.18 -25.89
N ALA A 16 0.16 -62.36 -24.61
CA ALA A 16 1.44 -62.17 -23.92
C ALA A 16 2.23 -63.50 -24.03
N PRO A 17 3.37 -63.70 -23.33
CA PRO A 17 4.43 -62.83 -22.84
C PRO A 17 5.84 -63.30 -23.31
N ASN A 18 6.91 -62.55 -23.05
CA ASN A 18 8.16 -63.19 -22.62
C ASN A 18 9.17 -62.21 -22.00
N THR A 19 9.69 -62.63 -20.92
CA THR A 19 10.81 -62.19 -20.09
C THR A 19 12.12 -62.13 -20.83
N HIS A 20 12.96 -61.10 -20.59
CA HIS A 20 14.40 -61.28 -20.39
C HIS A 20 15.02 -60.08 -19.61
N GLN A 21 15.91 -60.46 -18.70
CA GLN A 21 16.61 -59.69 -17.70
C GLN A 21 17.77 -58.86 -18.29
N ARG A 22 17.93 -57.65 -17.68
CA ARG A 22 19.13 -56.85 -17.31
C ARG A 22 20.47 -57.03 -18.10
N PRO A 23 21.29 -55.92 -18.22
CA PRO A 23 21.99 -55.38 -17.06
C PRO A 23 22.08 -53.84 -16.99
N LYS A 24 22.50 -53.43 -15.77
CA LYS A 24 22.72 -52.06 -15.26
C LYS A 24 23.83 -51.34 -16.00
N SER A 25 23.63 -50.08 -16.37
CA SER A 25 24.71 -49.08 -16.44
C SER A 25 24.30 -47.80 -15.69
N LYS A 26 25.12 -47.47 -14.72
CA LYS A 26 25.05 -46.22 -13.96
C LYS A 26 25.54 -45.10 -14.87
N THR A 27 24.68 -44.09 -15.13
CA THR A 27 25.13 -42.76 -15.51
C THR A 27 24.44 -41.76 -14.59
N SER A 28 25.24 -41.18 -13.77
CA SER A 28 24.88 -40.03 -12.90
C SER A 28 24.43 -38.86 -13.78
N LYS A 29 23.14 -38.48 -13.68
CA LYS A 29 22.66 -37.17 -14.11
C LYS A 29 22.65 -36.27 -12.89
N GLU A 30 23.62 -35.37 -12.82
CA GLU A 30 23.61 -34.22 -11.94
C GLU A 30 22.35 -33.41 -12.25
N LYS A 31 21.43 -33.40 -11.29
CA LYS A 31 20.34 -32.43 -11.24
C LYS A 31 20.92 -31.12 -10.76
N HIS A 32 21.06 -30.16 -11.65
CA HIS A 32 21.21 -28.77 -11.25
C HIS A 32 19.92 -28.35 -10.52
N ASP A 33 20.02 -28.39 -9.22
CA ASP A 33 19.03 -27.84 -8.30
C ASP A 33 19.22 -26.32 -8.28
N PHE A 34 18.38 -25.60 -9.02
CA PHE A 34 18.26 -24.15 -8.89
C PHE A 34 17.61 -23.85 -7.53
N GLY A 35 18.39 -23.99 -6.48
CA GLY A 35 18.04 -23.55 -5.16
C GLY A 35 17.82 -22.04 -5.17
N LYS A 36 16.55 -21.64 -5.09
CA LYS A 36 16.16 -20.28 -4.69
C LYS A 36 16.63 -20.04 -3.26
N SER A 37 17.87 -19.66 -3.12
CA SER A 37 18.40 -19.08 -1.91
C SER A 37 17.85 -17.64 -1.82
N SER A 38 16.69 -17.48 -1.21
CA SER A 38 16.32 -16.20 -0.60
C SER A 38 17.25 -16.02 0.62
N ALA A 39 18.41 -15.48 0.39
CA ALA A 39 19.26 -15.01 1.47
C ALA A 39 18.53 -13.87 2.19
N ARG A 40 17.70 -14.21 3.17
CA ARG A 40 17.34 -13.32 4.26
C ARG A 40 18.62 -13.06 5.04
N THR A 41 19.37 -12.06 4.62
CA THR A 41 20.41 -11.48 5.47
C THR A 41 19.68 -10.81 6.63
N THR A 42 19.44 -11.55 7.69
CA THR A 42 19.01 -10.99 8.97
C THR A 42 20.15 -10.13 9.48
N ASN A 43 20.07 -8.83 9.26
CA ASN A 43 20.88 -7.84 9.97
C ASN A 43 20.55 -7.98 11.47
N LYS A 44 21.28 -8.84 12.18
CA LYS A 44 21.25 -8.96 13.65
C LYS A 44 21.85 -7.68 14.23
N GLY A 45 21.04 -6.65 14.47
CA GLY A 45 21.53 -5.46 15.17
C GLY A 45 20.57 -4.28 15.23
N ILE A 46 19.82 -3.98 14.19
CA ILE A 46 18.96 -2.80 14.14
C ILE A 46 17.51 -3.25 13.97
N SER A 47 16.75 -3.17 15.06
CA SER A 47 15.32 -3.51 15.08
C SER A 47 14.50 -2.21 14.89
N GLY A 48 13.54 -2.19 13.99
CA GLY A 48 12.65 -1.05 13.72
C GLY A 48 12.23 -0.96 12.26
N ASP A 49 11.38 0.02 11.95
CA ASP A 49 11.04 0.34 10.57
C ASP A 49 12.20 1.06 9.90
N VAL A 50 12.45 0.70 8.65
CA VAL A 50 13.42 1.37 7.78
C VAL A 50 12.72 2.47 7.02
N ILE A 51 13.18 3.70 7.19
CA ILE A 51 12.68 4.89 6.48
C ILE A 51 13.77 5.41 5.55
N GLU A 52 13.47 5.50 4.27
CA GLU A 52 14.41 5.88 3.22
C GLU A 52 13.93 7.07 2.42
N GLY A 53 14.90 7.89 2.01
CA GLY A 53 14.65 9.07 1.21
C GLY A 53 14.60 10.35 2.03
N ARG A 54 15.11 11.42 1.41
CA ARG A 54 15.37 12.71 2.09
C ARG A 54 14.12 13.30 2.74
N GLN A 55 13.01 13.35 2.02
CA GLN A 55 11.77 13.92 2.57
C GLN A 55 11.16 13.02 3.64
N ALA A 56 11.16 11.70 3.45
CA ALA A 56 10.60 10.78 4.44
C ALA A 56 11.36 10.84 5.78
N VAL A 57 12.70 10.90 5.74
CA VAL A 57 13.53 11.02 6.96
C VAL A 57 13.37 12.41 7.59
N ARG A 58 13.27 13.46 6.79
CA ARG A 58 12.99 14.83 7.28
C ARG A 58 11.67 14.87 8.03
N GLU A 59 10.59 14.38 7.42
CA GLU A 59 9.26 14.40 8.04
C GLU A 59 9.16 13.49 9.27
N LEU A 60 9.88 12.36 9.30
CA LEU A 60 10.00 11.51 10.48
C LEU A 60 10.56 12.30 11.69
N LEU A 61 11.64 13.06 11.46
CA LEU A 61 12.27 13.87 12.52
C LEU A 61 11.39 15.06 12.92
N LEU A 62 10.79 15.77 11.97
CA LEU A 62 9.88 16.89 12.24
C LEU A 62 8.64 16.47 13.00
N ALA A 63 8.02 15.35 12.65
CA ALA A 63 6.82 14.86 13.32
C ALA A 63 7.10 14.49 14.79
N GLY A 64 8.28 13.98 15.11
CA GLY A 64 8.71 13.65 16.46
C GLY A 64 7.81 12.63 17.19
N LYS A 65 6.94 11.90 16.46
CA LYS A 65 5.95 10.98 17.04
C LYS A 65 6.50 9.58 17.32
N ARG A 66 7.62 9.23 16.68
CA ARG A 66 8.26 7.92 16.81
C ARG A 66 9.67 8.10 17.32
N LYS A 67 10.12 7.18 18.16
CA LYS A 67 11.51 7.17 18.59
C LYS A 67 12.41 6.79 17.42
N VAL A 68 13.20 7.74 16.95
CA VAL A 68 14.22 7.53 15.94
C VAL A 68 15.48 7.03 16.63
N ARG A 69 16.08 5.95 16.12
CA ARG A 69 17.26 5.31 16.70
C ARG A 69 18.55 5.90 16.16
N GLU A 70 18.59 6.09 14.86
CA GLU A 70 19.73 6.65 14.15
C GLU A 70 19.36 7.14 12.76
N VAL A 71 20.17 8.03 12.22
CA VAL A 71 20.15 8.46 10.82
C VAL A 71 21.49 8.13 10.19
N ILE A 72 21.48 7.50 9.04
CA ILE A 72 22.67 7.08 8.31
C ILE A 72 22.70 7.76 6.96
N PHE A 73 23.80 8.46 6.69
CA PHE A 73 24.07 9.08 5.41
C PHE A 73 25.07 8.23 4.61
N LEU A 74 24.89 8.22 3.31
CA LEU A 74 25.90 7.72 2.39
C LEU A 74 27.10 8.69 2.40
N ALA A 75 28.30 8.18 2.58
CA ALA A 75 29.51 8.99 2.52
C ALA A 75 29.72 9.59 1.11
N GLY A 76 30.20 10.83 1.06
CA GLY A 76 30.52 11.53 -0.18
C GLY A 76 29.30 12.04 -0.95
N LEU A 77 28.17 12.26 -0.28
CA LEU A 77 27.03 12.97 -0.91
C LEU A 77 27.34 14.44 -1.14
N ASP A 78 26.87 14.94 -2.28
CA ASP A 78 26.89 16.37 -2.53
C ASP A 78 26.03 17.11 -1.49
N PRO A 79 26.52 18.23 -0.95
CA PRO A 79 25.74 19.04 -0.02
C PRO A 79 24.42 19.49 -0.62
N SER A 80 23.35 19.44 0.18
CA SER A 80 22.05 19.99 -0.20
C SER A 80 21.32 20.53 1.02
N PRO A 81 20.46 21.55 0.87
CA PRO A 81 19.73 22.15 1.99
C PRO A 81 18.97 21.12 2.82
N VAL A 82 18.29 20.18 2.18
CA VAL A 82 17.51 19.14 2.89
C VAL A 82 18.39 18.18 3.68
N LEU A 83 19.61 17.87 3.22
CA LEU A 83 20.53 17.00 3.99
C LEU A 83 21.11 17.73 5.20
N ALA A 84 21.37 19.05 5.09
CA ALA A 84 21.77 19.89 6.22
C ALA A 84 20.62 19.94 7.26
N GLU A 85 19.42 20.25 6.82
CA GLU A 85 18.24 20.29 7.69
C GLU A 85 17.99 18.96 8.44
N ILE A 86 18.16 17.80 7.77
CA ILE A 86 18.06 16.49 8.43
C ILE A 86 19.13 16.35 9.53
N ARG A 87 20.36 16.84 9.32
CA ARG A 87 21.41 16.78 10.35
C ARG A 87 21.06 17.67 11.54
N ASP A 88 20.53 18.87 11.29
CA ASP A 88 20.12 19.81 12.33
C ASP A 88 18.97 19.25 13.15
N LEU A 89 17.93 18.72 12.51
CA LEU A 89 16.79 18.09 13.18
C LEU A 89 17.20 16.85 14.01
N ALA A 90 18.15 16.05 13.47
CA ALA A 90 18.68 14.91 14.22
C ALA A 90 19.46 15.35 15.45
N ALA A 91 20.26 16.43 15.34
CA ALA A 91 21.00 17.01 16.47
C ALA A 91 20.07 17.57 17.55
N GLU A 92 19.05 18.35 17.15
CA GLU A 92 18.01 18.87 18.07
C GLU A 92 17.27 17.76 18.82
N SER A 93 16.95 16.68 18.11
CA SER A 93 16.27 15.50 18.66
C SER A 93 17.23 14.52 19.37
N ARG A 94 18.54 14.84 19.44
CA ARG A 94 19.58 13.98 20.00
C ARG A 94 19.65 12.58 19.37
N VAL A 95 19.36 12.50 18.08
CA VAL A 95 19.42 11.25 17.32
C VAL A 95 20.84 11.08 16.77
N PRO A 96 21.49 9.93 17.00
CA PRO A 96 22.81 9.64 16.45
C PRO A 96 22.83 9.70 14.92
N VAL A 97 23.87 10.32 14.36
CA VAL A 97 24.08 10.45 12.92
C VAL A 97 25.38 9.77 12.53
N TYR A 98 25.33 8.91 11.51
CA TYR A 98 26.49 8.18 11.01
C TYR A 98 26.66 8.42 9.50
N GLU A 99 27.90 8.27 9.05
CA GLU A 99 28.22 8.16 7.62
C GLU A 99 28.71 6.76 7.28
N MET A 100 28.28 6.24 6.15
CA MET A 100 28.55 4.87 5.76
C MET A 100 29.01 4.79 4.31
N ALA A 101 30.05 3.99 4.04
CA ALA A 101 30.52 3.73 2.68
C ALA A 101 29.43 3.02 1.84
N ARG A 102 29.44 3.23 0.52
CA ARG A 102 28.45 2.76 -0.44
C ARG A 102 28.07 1.30 -0.22
N SER A 103 29.01 0.38 -0.17
CA SER A 103 28.73 -1.05 -0.07
C SER A 103 27.95 -1.44 1.20
N LYS A 104 28.25 -0.78 2.33
CA LYS A 104 27.52 -1.00 3.58
C LYS A 104 26.16 -0.32 3.56
N PHE A 105 26.08 0.89 3.02
CA PHE A 105 24.83 1.63 2.87
C PHE A 105 23.83 0.87 2.00
N ASP A 106 24.25 0.34 0.86
CA ASP A 106 23.41 -0.44 -0.04
C ASP A 106 22.93 -1.76 0.60
N SER A 107 23.65 -2.29 1.61
CA SER A 107 23.24 -3.50 2.33
C SER A 107 22.10 -3.25 3.35
N ILE A 108 21.87 -2.02 3.78
CA ILE A 108 20.80 -1.64 4.70
C ILE A 108 19.61 -1.00 3.98
N ALA A 109 19.82 -0.45 2.79
CA ALA A 109 18.77 0.09 1.95
C ALA A 109 17.88 -1.03 1.40
N THR A 110 16.59 -0.79 1.36
CA THR A 110 15.57 -1.76 0.92
C THR A 110 14.85 -1.31 -0.35
N THR A 111 14.98 -0.03 -0.73
CA THR A 111 14.42 0.52 -1.96
C THR A 111 15.50 0.75 -3.02
N GLU A 112 15.13 0.74 -4.30
CA GLU A 112 16.05 0.94 -5.43
C GLU A 112 16.78 2.29 -5.41
N SER A 113 16.24 3.30 -4.73
CA SER A 113 16.79 4.66 -4.75
C SER A 113 16.64 5.34 -3.38
N PRO A 114 17.44 4.98 -2.37
CA PRO A 114 17.35 5.50 -1.00
C PRO A 114 17.75 6.98 -0.86
N GLN A 115 18.16 7.63 -1.93
CA GLN A 115 18.55 9.06 -2.00
C GLN A 115 19.68 9.44 -1.04
N GLY A 116 20.49 8.46 -0.63
CA GLY A 116 21.65 8.66 0.22
C GLY A 116 21.35 8.86 1.71
N VAL A 117 20.14 8.64 2.17
CA VAL A 117 19.77 8.71 3.58
C VAL A 117 18.81 7.62 3.98
N VAL A 118 19.09 6.97 5.10
CA VAL A 118 18.27 5.92 5.74
C VAL A 118 18.16 6.23 7.22
N SER A 119 17.02 5.97 7.81
CA SER A 119 16.78 6.07 9.25
C SER A 119 16.08 4.81 9.76
N PHE A 120 16.31 4.50 11.03
CA PHE A 120 15.63 3.42 11.74
C PHE A 120 14.80 4.03 12.88
N ALA A 121 13.51 3.69 12.92
CA ALA A 121 12.60 4.18 13.94
C ALA A 121 11.73 3.06 14.51
N GLU A 122 11.12 3.30 15.67
CA GLU A 122 10.10 2.39 16.20
C GLU A 122 8.93 2.26 15.20
N PRO A 123 8.26 1.09 15.15
CA PRO A 123 7.13 0.89 14.25
C PRO A 123 6.04 1.94 14.43
N LEU A 124 5.31 2.23 13.33
CA LEU A 124 4.09 3.02 13.40
C LEU A 124 3.08 2.36 14.33
N LEU A 125 2.44 3.17 15.16
CA LEU A 125 1.35 2.72 16.02
C LEU A 125 0.16 2.30 15.13
N ASN A 126 -0.36 1.12 15.39
CA ASN A 126 -1.62 0.70 14.80
C ASN A 126 -2.76 1.20 15.69
N LEU A 127 -3.53 2.15 15.18
CA LEU A 127 -4.64 2.78 15.88
C LEU A 127 -5.94 2.00 15.68
N GLU A 128 -6.90 2.23 16.53
CA GLU A 128 -8.28 1.78 16.38
C GLU A 128 -9.16 2.89 15.76
N ILE A 129 -10.37 2.54 15.31
CA ILE A 129 -11.29 3.53 14.69
C ILE A 129 -11.58 4.71 15.63
N ASP A 130 -11.72 4.45 16.92
CA ASP A 130 -12.01 5.47 17.92
C ASP A 130 -10.89 6.52 18.03
N ASP A 131 -9.64 6.10 17.83
CA ASP A 131 -8.50 7.02 17.81
C ASP A 131 -8.57 7.96 16.60
N LEU A 132 -9.05 7.48 15.43
CA LEU A 132 -9.23 8.31 14.24
C LEU A 132 -10.33 9.38 14.44
N LEU A 133 -11.30 9.11 15.29
CA LEU A 133 -12.42 10.03 15.58
C LEU A 133 -12.13 10.97 16.74
N SER A 134 -11.13 10.66 17.56
CA SER A 134 -10.70 11.47 18.70
C SER A 134 -9.87 12.68 18.26
N THR A 135 -10.41 13.49 17.37
CA THR A 135 -9.77 14.69 16.81
C THR A 135 -10.56 15.95 17.17
N LYS A 136 -9.88 17.09 17.28
CA LYS A 136 -10.54 18.40 17.46
C LYS A 136 -11.24 18.90 16.19
N LYS A 137 -10.87 18.37 15.04
CA LYS A 137 -11.48 18.71 13.74
C LYS A 137 -12.64 17.76 13.44
N LYS A 138 -13.61 18.20 12.63
CA LYS A 138 -14.61 17.27 12.07
C LYS A 138 -13.89 16.12 11.35
N PRO A 139 -14.18 14.85 11.64
CA PRO A 139 -13.53 13.72 11.01
C PRO A 139 -13.64 13.76 9.49
N PHE A 140 -12.51 13.57 8.83
CA PHE A 140 -12.40 13.30 7.39
C PHE A 140 -11.50 12.06 7.23
N ILE A 141 -12.13 10.91 7.10
CA ILE A 141 -11.45 9.61 7.08
C ILE A 141 -11.33 9.12 5.65
N LEU A 142 -10.17 8.60 5.27
CA LEU A 142 -9.98 7.90 4.02
C LEU A 142 -9.98 6.39 4.27
N VAL A 143 -10.87 5.66 3.62
CA VAL A 143 -11.01 4.19 3.75
C VAL A 143 -10.55 3.54 2.45
N LEU A 144 -9.54 2.67 2.53
CA LEU A 144 -8.92 2.06 1.35
C LEU A 144 -9.24 0.56 1.29
N ASP A 145 -10.06 0.16 0.31
CA ASP A 145 -10.51 -1.23 0.14
C ASP A 145 -9.72 -1.93 -0.98
N GLY A 146 -8.65 -2.63 -0.60
CA GLY A 146 -7.92 -3.49 -1.54
C GLY A 146 -6.89 -2.77 -2.41
N ILE A 147 -6.30 -1.68 -1.95
CA ILE A 147 -5.13 -1.08 -2.60
C ILE A 147 -3.91 -1.98 -2.38
N VAL A 148 -3.34 -2.51 -3.47
CA VAL A 148 -2.26 -3.51 -3.42
C VAL A 148 -0.91 -2.96 -3.92
N ASP A 149 -0.90 -1.95 -4.78
CA ASP A 149 0.34 -1.33 -5.24
C ASP A 149 0.89 -0.35 -4.19
N PRO A 150 2.13 -0.56 -3.69
CA PRO A 150 2.77 0.34 -2.74
C PRO A 150 2.93 1.77 -3.25
N ARG A 151 3.12 1.96 -4.54
CA ARG A 151 3.26 3.29 -5.15
C ARG A 151 1.93 4.04 -5.13
N ASN A 152 0.83 3.37 -5.48
CA ASN A 152 -0.50 3.96 -5.38
C ASN A 152 -0.85 4.28 -3.92
N LEU A 153 -0.60 3.35 -2.99
CA LEU A 153 -0.84 3.62 -1.58
C LEU A 153 -0.05 4.84 -1.08
N GLY A 154 1.25 4.91 -1.37
CA GLY A 154 2.07 6.05 -0.97
C GLY A 154 1.59 7.39 -1.56
N ALA A 155 1.22 7.41 -2.85
CA ALA A 155 0.68 8.60 -3.50
C ALA A 155 -0.67 9.04 -2.92
N ILE A 156 -1.55 8.06 -2.60
CA ILE A 156 -2.84 8.33 -1.92
C ILE A 156 -2.60 8.95 -0.55
N LEU A 157 -1.73 8.36 0.28
CA LEU A 157 -1.45 8.87 1.63
C LEU A 157 -0.87 10.29 1.60
N ARG A 158 0.02 10.57 0.64
CA ARG A 158 0.54 11.92 0.45
C ARG A 158 -0.55 12.93 0.10
N SER A 159 -1.39 12.60 -0.88
CA SER A 159 -2.49 13.48 -1.28
C SER A 159 -3.52 13.67 -0.16
N ALA A 160 -3.79 12.61 0.60
CA ALA A 160 -4.70 12.63 1.74
C ALA A 160 -4.21 13.58 2.84
N GLU A 161 -2.93 13.50 3.20
CA GLU A 161 -2.32 14.41 4.18
C GLU A 161 -2.44 15.88 3.71
N CYS A 162 -2.01 16.17 2.48
CA CYS A 162 -2.09 17.49 1.88
C CYS A 162 -3.53 18.03 1.80
N ALA A 163 -4.53 17.17 1.63
CA ALA A 163 -5.95 17.54 1.63
C ALA A 163 -6.55 17.68 3.04
N GLY A 164 -5.78 17.43 4.10
CA GLY A 164 -6.25 17.56 5.48
C GLY A 164 -7.15 16.40 5.95
N VAL A 165 -7.00 15.21 5.36
CA VAL A 165 -7.59 13.98 5.88
C VAL A 165 -7.12 13.77 7.31
N THR A 166 -8.04 13.47 8.22
CA THR A 166 -7.77 13.36 9.67
C THR A 166 -7.37 11.94 10.09
N GLY A 167 -7.58 10.96 9.24
CA GLY A 167 -7.20 9.57 9.49
C GLY A 167 -7.42 8.65 8.31
N VAL A 168 -6.74 7.51 8.31
CA VAL A 168 -6.81 6.51 7.25
C VAL A 168 -7.17 5.16 7.84
N LEU A 169 -8.11 4.45 7.22
CA LEU A 169 -8.53 3.11 7.58
C LEU A 169 -8.10 2.11 6.53
N LEU A 170 -7.28 1.14 6.92
CA LEU A 170 -6.74 0.09 6.06
C LEU A 170 -7.27 -1.29 6.48
N PRO A 171 -7.41 -2.25 5.56
CA PRO A 171 -7.64 -3.64 5.93
C PRO A 171 -6.35 -4.25 6.50
N ARG A 172 -6.48 -5.01 7.60
CA ARG A 172 -5.36 -5.73 8.24
C ARG A 172 -4.73 -6.78 7.32
N HIS A 173 -5.52 -7.33 6.41
CA HIS A 173 -5.13 -8.35 5.44
C HIS A 173 -5.59 -7.97 4.03
N ARG A 174 -4.94 -8.54 3.00
CA ARG A 174 -5.27 -8.34 1.58
C ARG A 174 -5.06 -6.90 1.07
N SER A 175 -4.16 -6.16 1.71
CA SER A 175 -3.71 -4.85 1.21
C SER A 175 -2.21 -4.71 1.39
N THR A 176 -1.65 -3.68 0.76
CA THR A 176 -0.26 -3.30 0.98
C THR A 176 -0.08 -2.79 2.41
N LYS A 177 0.91 -3.35 3.10
CA LYS A 177 1.37 -2.81 4.39
C LYS A 177 2.15 -1.51 4.17
N ILE A 178 2.31 -0.73 5.22
CA ILE A 178 3.22 0.41 5.21
C ILE A 178 4.65 -0.14 5.16
N THR A 179 5.21 -0.15 3.96
CA THR A 179 6.57 -0.62 3.66
C THR A 179 7.50 0.58 3.47
N PRO A 180 8.83 0.42 3.44
CA PRO A 180 9.74 1.51 3.08
C PRO A 180 9.41 2.17 1.74
N THR A 181 8.95 1.40 0.75
CA THR A 181 8.48 1.94 -0.54
C THR A 181 7.27 2.85 -0.37
N VAL A 182 6.28 2.48 0.47
CA VAL A 182 5.13 3.33 0.78
C VAL A 182 5.57 4.60 1.48
N ALA A 183 6.38 4.49 2.54
CA ALA A 183 6.89 5.62 3.30
C ALA A 183 7.62 6.63 2.41
N LYS A 184 8.49 6.12 1.53
CA LYS A 184 9.24 6.93 0.57
C LYS A 184 8.33 7.60 -0.47
N THR A 185 7.38 6.87 -1.06
CA THR A 185 6.44 7.42 -2.05
C THR A 185 5.51 8.45 -1.42
N ALA A 186 5.09 8.22 -0.18
CA ALA A 186 4.31 9.15 0.61
C ALA A 186 5.12 10.39 1.06
N GLN A 187 6.45 10.39 0.85
CA GLN A 187 7.35 11.49 1.25
C GLN A 187 7.18 11.92 2.71
N GLY A 188 6.97 10.95 3.61
CA GLY A 188 6.82 11.17 5.03
C GLY A 188 5.40 11.53 5.51
N ALA A 189 4.40 11.65 4.64
CA ALA A 189 3.02 11.91 5.03
C ALA A 189 2.47 10.91 6.06
N ILE A 190 2.99 9.68 6.08
CA ILE A 190 2.63 8.65 7.06
C ILE A 190 2.95 9.02 8.50
N GLU A 191 3.88 9.93 8.72
CA GLU A 191 4.25 10.40 10.07
C GLU A 191 3.23 11.39 10.63
N HIS A 192 2.43 11.99 9.76
CA HIS A 192 1.40 12.97 10.12
C HIS A 192 0.00 12.37 10.18
N LEU A 193 -0.27 11.33 9.38
CA LEU A 193 -1.58 10.68 9.28
C LEU A 193 -1.79 9.61 10.36
N PRO A 194 -2.83 9.71 11.20
CA PRO A 194 -3.32 8.59 11.99
C PRO A 194 -3.79 7.44 11.10
N ILE A 195 -3.27 6.23 11.31
CA ILE A 195 -3.60 5.05 10.51
C ILE A 195 -4.15 3.95 11.40
N ALA A 196 -5.38 3.53 11.14
CA ALA A 196 -6.02 2.40 11.81
C ALA A 196 -6.17 1.21 10.88
N SER A 197 -6.27 0.01 11.45
CA SER A 197 -6.47 -1.23 10.69
C SER A 197 -7.66 -2.03 11.19
N VAL A 198 -8.48 -2.52 10.24
CA VAL A 198 -9.63 -3.38 10.54
C VAL A 198 -9.52 -4.75 9.89
N SER A 199 -10.20 -5.73 10.44
CA SER A 199 -10.25 -7.09 9.90
C SER A 199 -10.91 -7.17 8.52
N GLY A 200 -11.80 -6.23 8.21
CA GLY A 200 -12.47 -6.12 6.91
C GLY A 200 -13.13 -4.76 6.73
N ILE A 201 -12.97 -4.16 5.56
CA ILE A 201 -13.49 -2.82 5.25
C ILE A 201 -15.01 -2.71 5.40
N PRO A 202 -15.85 -3.68 4.96
CA PRO A 202 -17.29 -3.57 5.17
C PRO A 202 -17.68 -3.42 6.65
N LYS A 203 -16.97 -4.11 7.56
CA LYS A 203 -17.17 -3.96 9.02
C LYS A 203 -16.71 -2.57 9.48
N GLY A 204 -15.56 -2.10 9.00
CA GLY A 204 -15.07 -0.76 9.31
C GLY A 204 -16.03 0.35 8.90
N ILE A 205 -16.64 0.23 7.70
CA ILE A 205 -17.68 1.16 7.22
C ILE A 205 -18.88 1.15 8.18
N SER A 206 -19.38 -0.02 8.59
CA SER A 206 -20.50 -0.10 9.54
C SER A 206 -20.18 0.55 10.89
N LEU A 207 -18.96 0.34 11.42
CA LEU A 207 -18.53 0.95 12.68
C LEU A 207 -18.43 2.48 12.58
N LEU A 208 -17.96 3.02 11.45
CA LEU A 208 -17.92 4.47 11.21
C LEU A 208 -19.33 5.07 11.19
N LYS A 209 -20.27 4.40 10.53
CA LYS A 209 -21.70 4.81 10.49
C LYS A 209 -22.33 4.82 11.89
N GLU A 210 -22.12 3.77 12.68
CA GLU A 210 -22.61 3.68 14.08
C GLU A 210 -22.09 4.85 14.94
N LYS A 211 -20.95 5.45 14.56
CA LYS A 211 -20.35 6.61 15.22
C LYS A 211 -20.73 7.96 14.58
N GLY A 212 -21.71 7.97 13.69
CA GLY A 212 -22.23 9.18 13.07
C GLY A 212 -21.37 9.76 11.95
N VAL A 213 -20.50 8.94 11.34
CA VAL A 213 -19.67 9.35 10.20
C VAL A 213 -20.39 8.95 8.91
N TRP A 214 -20.67 9.91 8.01
CA TRP A 214 -21.17 9.64 6.68
C TRP A 214 -20.17 8.86 5.87
N THR A 215 -20.60 7.82 5.17
CA THR A 215 -19.74 6.98 4.36
C THR A 215 -20.08 7.14 2.88
N VAL A 216 -19.10 7.61 2.11
CA VAL A 216 -19.24 7.92 0.68
C VAL A 216 -18.29 7.02 -0.11
N GLY A 217 -18.83 6.11 -0.90
CA GLY A 217 -18.04 5.27 -1.81
C GLY A 217 -17.79 5.97 -3.15
N LEU A 218 -16.54 5.91 -3.64
CA LEU A 218 -16.19 6.43 -4.96
C LEU A 218 -16.29 5.31 -6.01
N ASP A 219 -17.21 5.49 -6.99
CA ASP A 219 -17.46 4.48 -8.02
C ASP A 219 -17.92 5.18 -9.32
N THR A 220 -17.38 4.78 -10.46
CA THR A 220 -17.71 5.37 -11.78
C THR A 220 -19.17 5.21 -12.17
N ASN A 221 -19.86 4.20 -11.63
CA ASN A 221 -21.27 3.91 -11.92
C ASN A 221 -22.26 4.62 -10.95
N ALA A 222 -21.82 5.66 -10.24
CA ALA A 222 -22.69 6.44 -9.39
C ALA A 222 -23.59 7.40 -10.18
N GLN A 223 -24.72 7.82 -9.56
CA GLN A 223 -25.56 8.88 -10.11
C GLN A 223 -25.05 10.26 -9.68
N THR A 224 -24.69 10.40 -8.41
CA THR A 224 -24.25 11.66 -7.80
C THR A 224 -22.78 11.96 -8.17
N GLU A 225 -22.49 13.17 -8.55
CA GLU A 225 -21.11 13.63 -8.74
C GLU A 225 -20.48 14.06 -7.40
N ILE A 226 -19.19 13.84 -7.27
CA ILE A 226 -18.44 14.23 -6.06
C ILE A 226 -18.55 15.74 -5.79
N TYR A 227 -18.71 16.53 -6.83
CA TYR A 227 -18.88 17.98 -6.78
C TYR A 227 -20.25 18.45 -6.23
N GLU A 228 -21.23 17.54 -6.15
CA GLU A 228 -22.59 17.80 -5.66
C GLU A 228 -22.86 17.16 -4.29
N LEU A 229 -21.82 16.66 -3.63
CA LEU A 229 -21.94 15.90 -2.39
C LEU A 229 -22.43 16.79 -1.23
N GLY A 230 -23.68 16.65 -0.84
CA GLY A 230 -24.32 17.49 0.19
C GLY A 230 -23.81 17.25 1.63
N VAL A 231 -22.98 16.22 1.86
CA VAL A 231 -22.42 15.85 3.18
C VAL A 231 -20.92 16.12 3.27
N ALA A 232 -20.34 16.87 2.33
CA ALA A 232 -18.90 17.09 2.26
C ALA A 232 -18.32 17.79 3.50
N ASP A 233 -19.08 18.66 4.16
CA ASP A 233 -18.70 19.39 5.37
C ASP A 233 -19.07 18.66 6.68
N GLU A 234 -19.71 17.49 6.61
CA GLU A 234 -20.03 16.66 7.76
C GLU A 234 -18.88 15.70 8.16
N PRO A 235 -18.94 15.05 9.34
CA PRO A 235 -18.06 13.91 9.62
C PRO A 235 -18.18 12.87 8.50
N LEU A 236 -17.10 12.64 7.75
CA LEU A 236 -17.17 11.91 6.48
C LEU A 236 -16.03 10.91 6.35
N ALA A 237 -16.35 9.74 5.80
CA ALA A 237 -15.41 8.73 5.36
C ALA A 237 -15.54 8.51 3.84
N LEU A 238 -14.50 8.86 3.09
CA LEU A 238 -14.40 8.57 1.67
C LEU A 238 -13.84 7.17 1.47
N VAL A 239 -14.57 6.30 0.79
CA VAL A 239 -14.21 4.90 0.57
C VAL A 239 -13.74 4.71 -0.86
N LEU A 240 -12.52 4.27 -1.04
CA LEU A 240 -11.90 3.98 -2.33
C LEU A 240 -11.71 2.48 -2.50
N GLY A 241 -12.07 1.96 -3.66
CA GLY A 241 -11.87 0.58 -4.05
C GLY A 241 -10.54 0.31 -4.72
N SER A 242 -10.31 -0.96 -5.05
CA SER A 242 -9.11 -1.41 -5.75
C SER A 242 -9.06 -0.95 -7.20
N GLU A 243 -7.84 -0.87 -7.74
CA GLU A 243 -7.61 -0.57 -9.14
C GLU A 243 -8.25 -1.63 -10.05
N GLY A 244 -8.97 -1.21 -11.06
CA GLY A 244 -9.65 -2.06 -12.05
C GLY A 244 -10.96 -2.70 -11.58
N LYS A 245 -11.12 -3.05 -10.29
CA LYS A 245 -12.36 -3.66 -9.76
C LYS A 245 -13.26 -2.68 -9.03
N GLY A 246 -12.74 -1.49 -8.68
CA GLY A 246 -13.48 -0.51 -7.89
C GLY A 246 -13.80 -1.00 -6.48
N LEU A 247 -14.91 -0.53 -5.94
CA LEU A 247 -15.41 -0.91 -4.62
C LEU A 247 -15.86 -2.39 -4.59
N GLY A 248 -15.46 -3.10 -3.55
CA GLY A 248 -16.03 -4.42 -3.27
C GLY A 248 -17.55 -4.33 -3.06
N ARG A 249 -18.32 -5.33 -3.54
CA ARG A 249 -19.78 -5.34 -3.45
C ARG A 249 -20.28 -5.01 -2.04
N LEU A 250 -19.77 -5.67 -1.02
CA LEU A 250 -20.20 -5.43 0.37
C LEU A 250 -19.80 -4.04 0.88
N SER A 251 -18.65 -3.51 0.48
CA SER A 251 -18.22 -2.16 0.84
C SER A 251 -19.15 -1.12 0.20
N ARG A 252 -19.50 -1.31 -1.07
CA ARG A 252 -20.46 -0.46 -1.80
C ARG A 252 -21.85 -0.48 -1.14
N GLU A 253 -22.38 -1.66 -0.84
CA GLU A 253 -23.72 -1.83 -0.21
C GLU A 253 -23.80 -1.20 1.20
N ARG A 254 -22.67 -1.05 1.90
CA ARG A 254 -22.64 -0.47 3.25
C ARG A 254 -22.43 1.03 3.28
N CYS A 255 -21.95 1.63 2.19
CA CYS A 255 -21.85 3.08 2.10
C CYS A 255 -23.23 3.74 2.14
N ASP A 256 -23.34 4.94 2.74
CA ASP A 256 -24.56 5.73 2.76
C ASP A 256 -24.83 6.33 1.38
N LEU A 257 -23.78 6.77 0.72
CA LEU A 257 -23.82 7.40 -0.59
C LEU A 257 -22.75 6.80 -1.50
N ILE A 258 -23.02 6.84 -2.81
CA ILE A 258 -22.04 6.52 -3.84
C ILE A 258 -21.91 7.73 -4.74
N ALA A 259 -20.68 8.20 -4.93
CA ALA A 259 -20.36 9.36 -5.76
C ALA A 259 -19.36 8.98 -6.86
N LYS A 260 -19.32 9.75 -7.93
CA LYS A 260 -18.36 9.61 -9.04
C LYS A 260 -17.60 10.90 -9.29
N ILE A 261 -16.42 10.77 -9.86
CA ILE A 261 -15.73 11.86 -10.54
C ILE A 261 -16.20 11.79 -12.00
N PRO A 262 -16.81 12.86 -12.57
CA PRO A 262 -17.23 12.85 -13.96
C PRO A 262 -16.01 12.74 -14.88
N ILE A 263 -16.13 11.89 -15.90
CA ILE A 263 -15.09 11.67 -16.90
C ILE A 263 -15.64 12.14 -18.24
N PHE A 264 -14.91 13.03 -18.91
CA PHE A 264 -15.32 13.67 -20.15
C PHE A 264 -14.61 13.10 -21.39
N GLY A 265 -13.64 12.21 -21.19
CA GLY A 265 -12.88 11.58 -22.26
C GLY A 265 -13.41 10.18 -22.63
N SER A 266 -12.68 9.49 -23.48
CA SER A 266 -13.01 8.14 -23.95
C SER A 266 -12.51 7.03 -23.01
N ILE A 267 -11.70 7.36 -22.00
CA ILE A 267 -11.19 6.39 -21.03
C ILE A 267 -12.13 6.34 -19.83
N GLU A 268 -12.52 5.14 -19.40
CA GLU A 268 -13.61 4.93 -18.44
C GLU A 268 -13.22 5.10 -16.96
N SER A 269 -11.93 5.21 -16.65
CA SER A 269 -11.46 5.29 -15.26
C SER A 269 -10.15 6.06 -15.12
N LEU A 270 -9.91 6.59 -13.91
CA LEU A 270 -8.66 7.20 -13.49
C LEU A 270 -7.81 6.19 -12.70
N ASN A 271 -6.50 6.40 -12.68
CA ASN A 271 -5.66 5.74 -11.68
C ASN A 271 -6.20 6.07 -10.28
N VAL A 272 -6.20 5.09 -9.39
CA VAL A 272 -6.82 5.21 -8.06
C VAL A 272 -6.19 6.31 -7.20
N SER A 273 -4.89 6.57 -7.32
CA SER A 273 -4.24 7.65 -6.57
C SER A 273 -4.63 9.04 -7.09
N VAL A 274 -4.87 9.17 -8.39
CA VAL A 274 -5.39 10.40 -9.01
C VAL A 274 -6.84 10.63 -8.58
N ALA A 275 -7.68 9.61 -8.64
CA ALA A 275 -9.07 9.68 -8.19
C ALA A 275 -9.15 10.06 -6.69
N ALA A 276 -8.29 9.46 -5.86
CA ALA A 276 -8.18 9.81 -4.44
C ALA A 276 -7.82 11.29 -4.25
N ALA A 277 -6.82 11.80 -4.97
CA ALA A 277 -6.40 13.19 -4.87
C ALA A 277 -7.55 14.15 -5.23
N ILE A 278 -8.19 13.96 -6.39
CA ILE A 278 -9.30 14.80 -6.84
C ILE A 278 -10.42 14.81 -5.80
N ALA A 279 -10.88 13.63 -5.34
CA ALA A 279 -11.98 13.55 -4.41
C ALA A 279 -11.63 14.12 -3.02
N CYS A 280 -10.42 13.88 -2.52
CA CYS A 280 -9.97 14.43 -1.24
C CYS A 280 -9.90 15.96 -1.27
N PHE A 281 -9.34 16.55 -2.34
CA PHE A 281 -9.24 18.01 -2.46
C PHE A 281 -10.59 18.68 -2.68
N GLU A 282 -11.51 18.06 -3.43
CA GLU A 282 -12.88 18.57 -3.58
C GLU A 282 -13.61 18.61 -2.23
N ILE A 283 -13.54 17.54 -1.46
CA ILE A 283 -14.13 17.51 -0.12
C ILE A 283 -13.44 18.54 0.78
N ALA A 284 -12.12 18.63 0.76
CA ALA A 284 -11.36 19.58 1.56
C ALA A 284 -11.72 21.04 1.27
N GLN A 285 -11.97 21.39 0.01
CA GLN A 285 -12.38 22.73 -0.39
C GLN A 285 -13.70 23.16 0.24
N ARG A 286 -14.66 22.23 0.39
CA ARG A 286 -15.97 22.48 1.00
C ARG A 286 -15.93 22.53 2.53
N ARG A 287 -14.86 22.07 3.14
CA ARG A 287 -14.66 22.04 4.60
C ARG A 287 -13.89 23.25 5.16
N ARG A 288 -13.60 24.23 4.32
CA ARG A 288 -12.90 25.48 4.67
C ARG A 288 -13.77 26.49 5.36
#